data_137a1daadf5d97c9a2696841af62a193
#
_entry.id   137a1daadf5d97c9a2696841af62a193
#
_cell.length_a   1.000
_cell.length_b   1.000
_cell.length_c   1.000
_cell.angle_alpha   90.00
_cell.angle_beta   90.00
_cell.angle_gamma   90.00
#
_symmetry.space_group_name_H-M   'P 1'
#
loop_
_entity.id
_entity.type
_entity.pdbx_description
1 polymer ?
#
loop_
_entity_poly.entity_id
_entity_poly.type
_entity_poly.pdbx_seq_one_letter_code
_entity_poly.pdbx_strand_id
1 'polypeptide(L)'
;MKKIALLAAVLILAAGTLCAIDPRLSAMGGIGIAVRGADMQSYHNPAAVFFDDNRMTFSFHVDVEDTLGEGPIPYVPSSAIDINFIADMLTLGIEVDCFALPRTDNSNVNLFQETILSFNFSAGIGSFSAGIGIRGGSVQQRLDVKMDSVWDFPVQAYLSPFDRVVNSEYIQVSAGLMAVAGEFSMGILMSDILERTDSGTRFNFRTLFSHTGFGIYYSRSQYSSRGIMNNFIYSIGVDLDSAFTDDRVLNAGAELQFRMVRDSSISARAGYSAPLSYFGNGTITAGLGVMFRRIELALNADFPKDENPRAKVMLTVLF
;
A
#
# COMPACT_ATOMS: atom_id res chain seq x y z
N MET A 1 -13.30 -29.12 -0.54
CA MET A 1 -12.14 -28.78 0.31
C MET A 1 -10.79 -28.96 -0.40
N LYS A 2 -10.41 -30.13 -0.94
CA LYS A 2 -9.09 -30.35 -1.61
C LYS A 2 -8.84 -29.39 -2.80
N LYS A 3 -9.87 -29.05 -3.59
CA LYS A 3 -9.72 -28.10 -4.72
C LYS A 3 -9.53 -26.65 -4.27
N ILE A 4 -10.12 -26.26 -3.14
CA ILE A 4 -9.94 -24.92 -2.55
C ILE A 4 -8.56 -24.81 -1.93
N ALA A 5 -8.10 -25.87 -1.23
CA ALA A 5 -6.74 -25.93 -0.70
C ALA A 5 -5.67 -25.92 -1.80
N LEU A 6 -5.91 -26.63 -2.92
CA LEU A 6 -5.02 -26.60 -4.08
C LEU A 6 -5.01 -25.22 -4.76
N LEU A 7 -6.17 -24.57 -4.90
CA LEU A 7 -6.27 -23.22 -5.46
C LEU A 7 -5.57 -22.20 -4.54
N ALA A 8 -5.76 -22.32 -3.22
CA ALA A 8 -5.03 -21.50 -2.24
C ALA A 8 -3.52 -21.75 -2.29
N ALA A 9 -3.08 -23.02 -2.41
CA ALA A 9 -1.67 -23.34 -2.55
C ALA A 9 -1.08 -22.85 -3.87
N VAL A 10 -1.82 -22.92 -4.98
CA VAL A 10 -1.39 -22.39 -6.29
C VAL A 10 -1.36 -20.86 -6.25
N LEU A 11 -2.32 -20.20 -5.58
CA LEU A 11 -2.31 -18.75 -5.38
C LEU A 11 -1.14 -18.33 -4.48
N ILE A 12 -0.84 -19.08 -3.41
CA ILE A 12 0.33 -18.84 -2.55
C ILE A 12 1.64 -19.08 -3.31
N LEU A 13 1.71 -20.04 -4.20
CA LEU A 13 2.89 -20.35 -5.03
C LEU A 13 3.04 -19.38 -6.22
N ALA A 14 1.96 -18.75 -6.68
CA ALA A 14 1.99 -17.78 -7.78
C ALA A 14 2.42 -16.38 -7.35
N ALA A 15 2.77 -16.22 -6.12
CA ALA A 15 2.83 -14.95 -5.48
C ALA A 15 4.22 -14.64 -4.92
N GLY A 16 4.73 -13.59 -5.31
CA GLY A 16 5.79 -12.82 -4.71
C GLY A 16 5.53 -11.34 -4.94
N THR A 17 5.54 -10.46 -4.04
CA THR A 17 6.32 -9.27 -3.82
C THR A 17 5.72 -7.90 -3.61
N LEU A 18 6.21 -7.16 -2.74
CA LEU A 18 6.50 -5.76 -2.39
C LEU A 18 5.55 -5.01 -1.47
N CYS A 19 6.18 -3.98 -0.82
CA CYS A 19 5.61 -2.99 0.11
C CYS A 19 4.10 -2.86 0.04
N ALA A 20 3.45 -3.10 1.14
CA ALA A 20 2.02 -3.04 1.31
C ALA A 20 1.48 -1.60 1.21
N ILE A 21 1.41 -1.11 0.01
CA ILE A 21 0.61 0.07 -0.32
C ILE A 21 -0.71 -0.47 -0.85
N ASP A 22 -1.83 0.03 -0.32
CA ASP A 22 -3.16 -0.23 -0.88
C ASP A 22 -3.11 0.00 -2.40
N PRO A 23 -3.30 -1.05 -3.23
CA PRO A 23 -3.12 -0.91 -4.67
C PRO A 23 -4.17 -0.03 -5.31
N ARG A 24 -5.32 0.16 -4.65
CA ARG A 24 -6.29 1.16 -5.04
C ARG A 24 -5.64 2.54 -4.99
N LEU A 25 -5.00 2.88 -3.88
CA LEU A 25 -4.38 4.18 -3.68
C LEU A 25 -3.07 4.32 -4.46
N SER A 26 -2.28 3.23 -4.57
CA SER A 26 -1.11 3.19 -5.44
C SER A 26 -1.46 3.50 -6.89
N ALA A 27 -2.51 2.86 -7.45
CA ALA A 27 -2.98 3.14 -8.81
C ALA A 27 -3.57 4.55 -9.00
N MET A 28 -3.88 5.23 -7.89
CA MET A 28 -4.31 6.63 -7.86
C MET A 28 -3.16 7.59 -7.52
N GLY A 29 -1.91 7.23 -7.81
CA GLY A 29 -0.73 8.07 -7.59
C GLY A 29 -0.26 8.13 -6.14
N GLY A 30 -0.73 7.24 -5.27
CA GLY A 30 -0.30 7.20 -3.87
C GLY A 30 -1.08 8.15 -2.94
N ILE A 31 -2.24 8.67 -3.37
CA ILE A 31 -3.10 9.46 -2.46
C ILE A 31 -3.57 8.60 -1.28
N GLY A 32 -3.69 9.17 -0.09
CA GLY A 32 -4.12 8.41 1.10
C GLY A 32 -4.48 9.27 2.31
N ILE A 33 -4.05 10.54 2.32
CA ILE A 33 -4.16 11.41 3.51
C ILE A 33 -5.62 11.74 3.85
N ALA A 34 -6.49 11.87 2.84
CA ALA A 34 -7.90 12.21 3.03
C ALA A 34 -8.87 11.10 2.56
N VAL A 35 -8.36 9.94 2.16
CA VAL A 35 -9.17 8.84 1.64
C VAL A 35 -9.85 8.08 2.78
N ARG A 36 -11.12 7.72 2.58
CA ARG A 36 -11.92 6.86 3.45
C ARG A 36 -12.09 5.49 2.80
N GLY A 37 -12.22 4.47 3.61
CA GLY A 37 -12.52 3.12 3.11
C GLY A 37 -11.36 2.48 2.35
N ALA A 38 -10.11 2.86 2.66
CA ALA A 38 -8.93 2.17 2.15
C ALA A 38 -8.79 0.81 2.86
N ASP A 39 -8.41 -0.22 2.12
CA ASP A 39 -8.34 -1.57 2.69
C ASP A 39 -7.18 -1.74 3.67
N MET A 40 -6.16 -0.89 3.56
CA MET A 40 -4.94 -0.90 4.35
C MET A 40 -4.74 0.41 5.11
N GLN A 41 -5.71 0.75 5.95
CA GLN A 41 -5.68 2.00 6.74
C GLN A 41 -4.47 2.14 7.67
N SER A 42 -3.83 1.02 8.02
CA SER A 42 -2.63 1.04 8.87
C SER A 42 -1.46 1.82 8.27
N TYR A 43 -1.46 2.05 6.95
CA TYR A 43 -0.40 2.76 6.23
C TYR A 43 -0.73 4.21 5.87
N HIS A 44 -1.96 4.61 6.11
CA HIS A 44 -2.45 5.93 5.74
C HIS A 44 -2.77 6.79 6.97
N ASN A 45 -3.61 7.78 6.79
CA ASN A 45 -3.97 8.68 7.87
C ASN A 45 -4.72 7.93 9.00
N PRO A 46 -4.16 7.81 10.21
CA PRO A 46 -4.82 7.08 11.30
C PRO A 46 -6.17 7.68 11.70
N ALA A 47 -6.43 8.96 11.42
CA ALA A 47 -7.72 9.58 11.68
C ALA A 47 -8.84 9.07 10.77
N ALA A 48 -8.52 8.48 9.62
CA ALA A 48 -9.51 7.94 8.69
C ALA A 48 -10.25 6.71 9.25
N VAL A 49 -9.62 5.96 10.14
CA VAL A 49 -10.19 4.76 10.79
C VAL A 49 -11.54 5.03 11.45
N PHE A 50 -11.73 6.22 12.02
CA PHE A 50 -13.01 6.62 12.64
C PHE A 50 -14.21 6.61 11.68
N PHE A 51 -13.96 6.77 10.39
CA PHE A 51 -15.00 6.81 9.36
C PHE A 51 -15.17 5.50 8.61
N ASP A 52 -14.43 4.46 8.99
CA ASP A 52 -14.46 3.16 8.34
C ASP A 52 -15.41 2.19 9.02
N ASP A 53 -15.93 1.24 8.24
CA ASP A 53 -16.71 0.13 8.75
C ASP A 53 -15.80 -0.95 9.37
N ASN A 54 -16.34 -1.65 10.37
CA ASN A 54 -15.65 -2.80 10.98
C ASN A 54 -15.45 -3.89 9.93
N ARG A 55 -14.22 -4.31 9.74
CA ARG A 55 -13.87 -5.36 8.79
C ARG A 55 -12.54 -6.01 9.10
N MET A 56 -12.33 -7.18 8.54
CA MET A 56 -11.04 -7.83 8.48
C MET A 56 -10.66 -8.01 7.01
N THR A 57 -9.44 -7.69 6.65
CA THR A 57 -8.91 -7.91 5.31
C THR A 57 -7.70 -8.83 5.38
N PHE A 58 -7.61 -9.74 4.43
CA PHE A 58 -6.42 -10.51 4.12
C PHE A 58 -6.02 -10.13 2.70
N SER A 59 -4.83 -9.60 2.54
CA SER A 59 -4.32 -9.19 1.24
C SER A 59 -3.02 -9.89 0.93
N PHE A 60 -2.85 -10.13 -0.33
CA PHE A 60 -1.69 -10.76 -0.88
C PHE A 60 -1.29 -10.01 -2.16
N HIS A 61 -0.05 -9.54 -2.23
CA HIS A 61 0.43 -8.69 -3.30
C HIS A 61 1.59 -9.30 -4.06
N VAL A 62 1.71 -8.92 -5.32
CA VAL A 62 2.82 -9.23 -6.23
C VAL A 62 3.24 -7.95 -6.92
N ASP A 63 4.52 -7.60 -6.86
CA ASP A 63 5.12 -6.55 -7.68
C ASP A 63 6.31 -7.11 -8.46
N VAL A 64 6.46 -6.73 -9.69
CA VAL A 64 7.57 -7.16 -10.56
C VAL A 64 8.16 -5.92 -11.22
N GLU A 65 9.42 -5.65 -10.92
CA GLU A 65 10.20 -4.60 -11.53
C GLU A 65 11.08 -5.18 -12.64
N ASP A 66 11.00 -4.58 -13.82
CA ASP A 66 11.88 -4.93 -14.94
C ASP A 66 13.24 -4.25 -14.77
N THR A 67 14.27 -5.06 -14.57
CA THR A 67 15.67 -4.60 -14.45
C THR A 67 16.44 -4.68 -15.77
N LEU A 68 15.78 -4.47 -16.90
CA LEU A 68 16.33 -4.63 -18.24
C LEU A 68 17.79 -4.13 -18.35
N GLY A 69 18.70 -5.08 -18.46
CA GLY A 69 20.10 -4.87 -18.82
C GLY A 69 21.07 -4.70 -17.66
N GLU A 70 20.63 -4.66 -16.40
CA GLU A 70 21.55 -4.38 -15.27
C GLU A 70 21.91 -5.59 -14.40
N GLY A 71 21.43 -6.78 -14.71
CA GLY A 71 21.74 -7.95 -13.89
C GLY A 71 21.42 -9.29 -14.55
N PRO A 72 21.84 -10.40 -13.93
CA PRO A 72 21.57 -11.74 -14.41
C PRO A 72 20.09 -12.16 -14.30
N ILE A 73 19.31 -11.45 -13.49
CA ILE A 73 17.88 -11.67 -13.33
C ILE A 73 17.17 -10.47 -13.93
N PRO A 74 16.42 -10.63 -15.04
CA PRO A 74 15.77 -9.52 -15.74
C PRO A 74 14.59 -8.93 -14.97
N TYR A 75 14.10 -9.61 -13.96
CA TYR A 75 12.99 -9.18 -13.13
C TYR A 75 13.33 -9.37 -11.66
N VAL A 76 13.13 -8.34 -10.87
CA VAL A 76 13.27 -8.43 -9.41
C VAL A 76 11.87 -8.50 -8.81
N PRO A 77 11.52 -9.66 -8.25
CA PRO A 77 10.25 -9.80 -7.57
C PRO A 77 10.34 -9.34 -6.12
N SER A 78 9.30 -8.89 -5.53
CA SER A 78 9.08 -8.70 -4.11
C SER A 78 7.66 -9.08 -3.66
N SER A 79 7.28 -9.49 -2.44
CA SER A 79 5.93 -9.95 -2.01
C SER A 79 5.51 -9.53 -0.63
N ALA A 80 4.23 -9.30 -0.46
CA ALA A 80 3.67 -9.05 0.85
C ALA A 80 2.42 -9.87 1.13
N ILE A 81 2.29 -10.25 2.38
CA ILE A 81 1.07 -10.79 2.97
C ILE A 81 0.67 -9.85 4.09
N ASP A 82 -0.54 -9.39 4.05
CA ASP A 82 -1.08 -8.52 5.07
C ASP A 82 -2.38 -9.05 5.66
N ILE A 83 -2.54 -8.84 6.97
CA ILE A 83 -3.79 -9.04 7.70
C ILE A 83 -4.09 -7.74 8.43
N ASN A 84 -5.21 -7.12 8.09
CA ASN A 84 -5.68 -5.93 8.77
C ASN A 84 -7.02 -6.19 9.43
N PHE A 85 -7.15 -5.73 10.65
CA PHE A 85 -8.38 -5.78 11.43
C PHE A 85 -8.77 -4.36 11.83
N ILE A 86 -9.96 -3.93 11.42
CA ILE A 86 -10.54 -2.63 11.74
C ILE A 86 -11.76 -2.86 12.62
N ALA A 87 -11.75 -2.29 13.81
CA ALA A 87 -12.83 -2.37 14.77
C ALA A 87 -13.06 -1.00 15.41
N ASP A 88 -14.18 -0.37 15.08
CA ASP A 88 -14.59 0.95 15.56
C ASP A 88 -13.47 2.01 15.43
N MET A 89 -12.72 2.21 16.51
CA MET A 89 -11.67 3.23 16.60
C MET A 89 -10.26 2.66 16.46
N LEU A 90 -10.13 1.36 16.26
CA LEU A 90 -8.85 0.66 16.30
C LEU A 90 -8.56 -0.06 14.99
N THR A 91 -7.31 -0.02 14.59
CA THR A 91 -6.79 -0.90 13.54
C THR A 91 -5.57 -1.65 14.05
N LEU A 92 -5.52 -2.92 13.78
CA LEU A 92 -4.33 -3.75 13.95
C LEU A 92 -3.96 -4.34 12.59
N GLY A 93 -2.72 -4.12 12.17
CA GLY A 93 -2.17 -4.67 10.94
C GLY A 93 -0.93 -5.50 11.21
N ILE A 94 -0.82 -6.63 10.52
CA ILE A 94 0.37 -7.46 10.46
C ILE A 94 0.71 -7.63 8.99
N GLU A 95 1.96 -7.33 8.64
CA GLU A 95 2.47 -7.46 7.29
C GLU A 95 3.79 -8.23 7.31
N VAL A 96 3.96 -9.09 6.34
CA VAL A 96 5.23 -9.75 6.08
C VAL A 96 5.61 -9.49 4.63
N ASP A 97 6.66 -8.71 4.45
CA ASP A 97 7.24 -8.40 3.16
C ASP A 97 8.48 -9.24 2.90
N CYS A 98 8.61 -9.71 1.67
CA CYS A 98 9.82 -10.35 1.21
C CYS A 98 10.27 -9.69 -0.09
N PHE A 99 11.54 -9.36 -0.22
CA PHE A 99 12.09 -8.77 -1.43
C PHE A 99 13.49 -9.30 -1.73
N ALA A 100 13.86 -9.28 -3.01
CA ALA A 100 15.15 -9.72 -3.48
C ALA A 100 15.96 -8.51 -3.99
N LEU A 101 17.23 -8.44 -3.63
CA LEU A 101 18.16 -7.49 -4.21
C LEU A 101 19.19 -8.26 -5.04
N PRO A 102 19.28 -8.02 -6.36
CA PRO A 102 20.27 -8.68 -7.21
C PRO A 102 21.68 -8.23 -6.82
N ARG A 103 22.63 -9.16 -6.94
CA ARG A 103 24.05 -8.83 -6.85
C ARG A 103 24.61 -8.55 -8.25
N THR A 104 25.46 -7.55 -8.34
CA THR A 104 26.07 -7.11 -9.60
C THR A 104 27.11 -8.08 -10.15
N ASP A 105 27.60 -9.02 -9.34
CA ASP A 105 28.77 -9.86 -9.63
C ASP A 105 28.42 -11.32 -9.98
N ASN A 106 27.21 -11.76 -9.71
CA ASN A 106 26.82 -13.15 -10.00
C ASN A 106 25.28 -13.31 -10.11
N SER A 107 24.82 -14.54 -10.40
CA SER A 107 23.39 -14.90 -10.47
C SER A 107 22.70 -15.04 -9.10
N ASN A 108 23.40 -14.70 -8.01
CA ASN A 108 22.84 -14.79 -6.69
C ASN A 108 22.10 -13.51 -6.32
N VAL A 109 21.12 -13.64 -5.45
CA VAL A 109 20.36 -12.54 -4.86
C VAL A 109 20.47 -12.57 -3.34
N ASN A 110 20.32 -11.41 -2.73
CA ASN A 110 20.08 -11.32 -1.30
C ASN A 110 18.58 -11.25 -1.08
N LEU A 111 18.04 -12.16 -0.27
CA LEU A 111 16.64 -12.17 0.14
C LEU A 111 16.49 -11.43 1.47
N PHE A 112 15.47 -10.62 1.56
CA PHE A 112 15.07 -9.90 2.76
C PHE A 112 13.65 -10.26 3.11
N GLN A 113 13.40 -10.46 4.38
CA GLN A 113 12.07 -10.55 4.95
C GLN A 113 11.89 -9.47 6.00
N GLU A 114 10.90 -8.63 5.81
CA GLU A 114 10.50 -7.62 6.77
C GLU A 114 9.18 -8.04 7.40
N THR A 115 9.10 -7.96 8.73
CA THR A 115 7.84 -8.17 9.46
C THR A 115 7.46 -6.88 10.13
N ILE A 116 6.25 -6.40 9.84
CA ILE A 116 5.75 -5.12 10.30
C ILE A 116 4.48 -5.33 11.12
N LEU A 117 4.43 -4.68 12.26
CA LEU A 117 3.23 -4.56 13.09
C LEU A 117 2.78 -3.10 13.09
N SER A 118 1.51 -2.88 12.81
CA SER A 118 0.91 -1.55 12.83
C SER A 118 -0.30 -1.51 13.74
N PHE A 119 -0.44 -0.41 14.45
CA PHE A 119 -1.56 -0.14 15.32
C PHE A 119 -2.00 1.31 15.14
N ASN A 120 -3.29 1.53 14.87
CA ASN A 120 -3.86 2.85 14.82
C ASN A 120 -5.01 2.97 15.80
N PHE A 121 -5.10 4.13 16.43
CA PHE A 121 -6.21 4.54 17.25
C PHE A 121 -6.76 5.87 16.74
N SER A 122 -8.08 5.95 16.57
CA SER A 122 -8.75 7.18 16.19
C SER A 122 -9.92 7.49 17.12
N ALA A 123 -10.20 8.77 17.27
CA ALA A 123 -11.38 9.25 17.98
C ALA A 123 -11.93 10.47 17.25
N GLY A 124 -13.25 10.64 17.27
CA GLY A 124 -13.88 11.75 16.55
C GLY A 124 -15.24 12.12 17.09
N ILE A 125 -15.74 13.25 16.59
CA ILE A 125 -17.08 13.77 16.90
C ILE A 125 -17.70 14.26 15.59
N GLY A 126 -18.77 13.60 15.16
CA GLY A 126 -19.49 13.96 13.94
C GLY A 126 -18.60 13.89 12.69
N SER A 127 -18.28 15.04 12.12
CA SER A 127 -17.49 15.17 10.89
C SER A 127 -15.98 15.31 11.12
N PHE A 128 -15.49 15.25 12.35
CA PHE A 128 -14.08 15.46 12.68
C PHE A 128 -13.51 14.28 13.42
N SER A 129 -12.27 13.91 13.10
CA SER A 129 -11.53 12.88 13.80
C SER A 129 -10.06 13.25 13.95
N ALA A 130 -9.43 12.63 14.94
CA ALA A 130 -8.00 12.64 15.16
C ALA A 130 -7.53 11.21 15.41
N GLY A 131 -6.31 10.90 15.03
CA GLY A 131 -5.76 9.54 15.19
C GLY A 131 -4.26 9.55 15.45
N ILE A 132 -3.79 8.46 16.03
CA ILE A 132 -2.37 8.17 16.24
C ILE A 132 -2.11 6.78 15.69
N GLY A 133 -1.04 6.63 14.91
CA GLY A 133 -0.55 5.38 14.36
C GLY A 133 0.83 5.06 14.92
N ILE A 134 1.06 3.78 15.19
CA ILE A 134 2.37 3.24 15.56
C ILE A 134 2.66 2.09 14.63
N ARG A 135 3.83 2.11 14.01
CA ARG A 135 4.32 1.05 13.12
C ARG A 135 5.70 0.62 13.61
N GLY A 136 5.92 -0.66 13.75
CA GLY A 136 7.22 -1.22 14.10
C GLY A 136 7.57 -2.36 13.17
N GLY A 137 8.82 -2.43 12.73
CA GLY A 137 9.30 -3.47 11.83
C GLY A 137 10.62 -4.06 12.25
N SER A 138 10.85 -5.30 11.81
CA SER A 138 12.13 -6.01 11.94
C SER A 138 12.50 -6.66 10.61
N VAL A 139 13.77 -6.58 10.22
CA VAL A 139 14.28 -7.13 8.96
C VAL A 139 15.15 -8.33 9.22
N GLN A 140 14.89 -9.43 8.52
CA GLN A 140 15.74 -10.62 8.44
C GLN A 140 16.37 -10.69 7.04
N GLN A 141 17.57 -11.24 6.95
CA GLN A 141 18.30 -11.29 5.70
C GLN A 141 18.88 -12.68 5.45
N ARG A 142 18.81 -13.11 4.20
CA ARG A 142 19.53 -14.28 3.68
C ARG A 142 20.40 -13.88 2.49
N LEU A 143 21.69 -14.16 2.59
CA LEU A 143 22.68 -13.73 1.58
C LEU A 143 22.96 -14.84 0.58
N ASP A 144 23.37 -14.42 -0.63
CA ASP A 144 23.94 -15.30 -1.67
C ASP A 144 23.02 -16.45 -2.09
N VAL A 145 21.72 -16.22 -2.16
CA VAL A 145 20.76 -17.22 -2.59
C VAL A 145 20.79 -17.36 -4.10
N LYS A 146 21.03 -18.58 -4.59
CA LYS A 146 20.93 -18.88 -6.00
C LYS A 146 19.48 -18.99 -6.41
N MET A 147 19.07 -18.22 -7.41
CA MET A 147 17.75 -18.31 -8.01
C MET A 147 17.89 -18.60 -9.49
N ASP A 148 17.29 -19.68 -9.95
CA ASP A 148 17.28 -20.09 -11.37
C ASP A 148 16.08 -19.44 -12.11
N SER A 149 15.05 -19.03 -11.39
CA SER A 149 13.90 -18.32 -11.94
C SER A 149 13.22 -17.38 -10.93
N VAL A 150 12.42 -16.45 -11.43
CA VAL A 150 11.57 -15.56 -10.61
C VAL A 150 10.61 -16.34 -9.71
N TRP A 151 10.19 -17.53 -10.14
CA TRP A 151 9.25 -18.38 -9.41
C TRP A 151 9.88 -19.10 -8.21
N ASP A 152 11.21 -19.17 -8.15
CA ASP A 152 11.90 -19.74 -7.00
C ASP A 152 11.79 -18.82 -5.78
N PHE A 153 11.55 -17.54 -6.01
CA PHE A 153 11.50 -16.52 -4.98
C PHE A 153 10.49 -16.82 -3.86
N PRO A 154 9.19 -17.10 -4.13
CA PRO A 154 8.24 -17.39 -3.07
C PRO A 154 8.65 -18.58 -2.21
N VAL A 155 9.21 -19.61 -2.82
CA VAL A 155 9.68 -20.82 -2.12
C VAL A 155 10.87 -20.48 -1.22
N GLN A 156 11.83 -19.72 -1.74
CA GLN A 156 13.01 -19.33 -0.97
C GLN A 156 12.67 -18.34 0.15
N ALA A 157 11.80 -17.38 -0.13
CA ALA A 157 11.45 -16.31 0.81
C ALA A 157 10.49 -16.76 1.92
N TYR A 158 9.44 -17.54 1.59
CA TYR A 158 8.40 -17.88 2.57
C TYR A 158 8.51 -19.29 3.15
N LEU A 159 9.08 -20.24 2.41
CA LEU A 159 9.14 -21.63 2.85
C LEU A 159 10.50 -22.02 3.44
N SER A 160 11.54 -21.23 3.23
CA SER A 160 12.86 -21.45 3.82
C SER A 160 13.11 -20.40 4.91
N PRO A 161 13.51 -20.82 6.12
CA PRO A 161 13.86 -19.85 7.16
C PRO A 161 15.10 -19.04 6.75
N PHE A 162 15.14 -17.78 7.13
CA PHE A 162 16.28 -16.92 6.91
C PHE A 162 17.40 -17.24 7.90
N ASP A 163 18.62 -17.38 7.40
CA ASP A 163 19.77 -17.85 8.20
C ASP A 163 20.38 -16.73 9.06
N ARG A 164 20.08 -15.47 8.74
CA ARG A 164 20.68 -14.33 9.40
C ARG A 164 19.65 -13.22 9.67
N VAL A 165 19.55 -12.82 10.92
CA VAL A 165 18.79 -11.66 11.33
C VAL A 165 19.69 -10.43 11.23
N VAL A 166 19.30 -9.44 10.47
CA VAL A 166 19.87 -8.11 10.51
C VAL A 166 19.09 -7.33 11.57
N ASN A 167 19.78 -6.92 12.62
CA ASN A 167 19.16 -6.17 13.73
C ASN A 167 18.84 -4.72 13.36
N SER A 168 18.12 -4.52 12.28
CA SER A 168 17.53 -3.24 11.97
C SER A 168 16.07 -3.25 12.37
N GLU A 169 15.79 -2.82 13.57
CA GLU A 169 14.45 -2.59 14.06
C GLU A 169 14.14 -1.11 13.95
N TYR A 170 12.94 -0.79 13.53
CA TYR A 170 12.46 0.58 13.53
C TYR A 170 11.08 0.70 14.18
N ILE A 171 10.81 1.89 14.71
CA ILE A 171 9.49 2.28 15.19
C ILE A 171 9.19 3.64 14.58
N GLN A 172 8.02 3.76 13.98
CA GLN A 172 7.49 5.00 13.42
C GLN A 172 6.19 5.34 14.14
N VAL A 173 6.00 6.60 14.42
CA VAL A 173 4.76 7.14 15.01
C VAL A 173 4.22 8.20 14.09
N SER A 174 2.96 8.11 13.79
CA SER A 174 2.22 9.08 12.96
C SER A 174 1.04 9.67 13.76
N ALA A 175 0.63 10.86 13.38
CA ALA A 175 -0.61 11.47 13.88
C ALA A 175 -1.40 12.05 12.72
N GLY A 176 -2.71 11.99 12.79
CA GLY A 176 -3.60 12.44 11.74
C GLY A 176 -4.78 13.24 12.25
N LEU A 177 -5.26 14.12 11.40
CA LEU A 177 -6.54 14.80 11.54
C LEU A 177 -7.34 14.59 10.27
N MET A 178 -8.65 14.46 10.39
CA MET A 178 -9.53 14.35 9.23
C MET A 178 -10.86 15.06 9.48
N ALA A 179 -11.36 15.69 8.44
CA ALA A 179 -12.68 16.29 8.39
C ALA A 179 -13.45 15.75 7.20
N VAL A 180 -14.73 15.40 7.41
CA VAL A 180 -15.62 14.84 6.40
C VAL A 180 -16.87 15.71 6.29
N ALA A 181 -17.18 16.20 5.08
CA ALA A 181 -18.35 17.03 4.80
C ALA A 181 -19.09 16.45 3.57
N GLY A 182 -20.01 15.54 3.82
CA GLY A 182 -20.74 14.84 2.76
C GLY A 182 -19.82 14.01 1.87
N GLU A 183 -19.69 14.41 0.61
CA GLU A 183 -18.87 13.74 -0.40
C GLU A 183 -17.38 14.13 -0.32
N PHE A 184 -17.05 15.20 0.40
CA PHE A 184 -15.69 15.70 0.56
C PHE A 184 -15.07 15.21 1.86
N SER A 185 -13.76 14.95 1.82
CA SER A 185 -12.92 14.78 2.98
C SER A 185 -11.61 15.54 2.83
N MET A 186 -11.09 16.01 3.94
CA MET A 186 -9.81 16.72 4.04
C MET A 186 -9.01 16.09 5.16
N GLY A 187 -7.72 15.92 4.96
CA GLY A 187 -6.83 15.29 5.92
C GLY A 187 -5.52 16.04 6.11
N ILE A 188 -4.97 15.87 7.30
CA ILE A 188 -3.60 16.25 7.64
C ILE A 188 -2.94 14.99 8.22
N LEU A 189 -1.75 14.67 7.76
CA LEU A 189 -0.95 13.58 8.26
C LEU A 189 0.42 14.12 8.68
N MET A 190 0.85 13.75 9.86
CA MET A 190 2.22 13.92 10.33
C MET A 190 2.81 12.52 10.50
N SER A 191 3.70 12.11 9.61
CA SER A 191 4.41 10.83 9.69
C SER A 191 5.78 11.02 10.35
N ASP A 192 6.36 9.92 10.83
CA ASP A 192 7.72 9.85 11.40
C ASP A 192 7.99 10.85 12.53
N ILE A 193 6.98 11.10 13.38
CA ILE A 193 7.10 11.97 14.55
C ILE A 193 8.19 11.47 15.51
N LEU A 194 8.34 10.15 15.59
CA LEU A 194 9.36 9.47 16.37
C LEU A 194 10.13 8.55 15.42
N GLU A 195 11.43 8.74 15.35
CA GLU A 195 12.34 7.89 14.61
C GLU A 195 13.27 7.17 15.59
N ARG A 196 13.31 5.84 15.53
CA ARG A 196 14.30 5.04 16.21
C ARG A 196 15.38 4.66 15.21
N THR A 197 16.60 5.13 15.47
CA THR A 197 17.80 4.67 14.75
C THR A 197 18.59 3.71 15.63
N ASP A 198 19.55 2.96 15.07
CA ASP A 198 20.46 2.06 15.81
C ASP A 198 21.25 2.78 16.92
N SER A 199 21.37 4.09 16.86
CA SER A 199 22.00 4.94 17.88
C SER A 199 21.05 5.37 19.03
N GLY A 200 19.81 4.91 19.02
CA GLY A 200 18.80 5.20 20.04
C GLY A 200 17.55 5.91 19.49
N THR A 201 16.57 6.06 20.37
CA THR A 201 15.31 6.74 20.03
C THR A 201 15.51 8.26 20.16
N ARG A 202 15.27 9.00 19.09
CA ARG A 202 15.28 10.46 19.10
C ARG A 202 13.89 10.99 18.77
N PHE A 203 13.38 11.83 19.67
CA PHE A 203 12.22 12.66 19.38
C PHE A 203 12.71 13.93 18.66
N ASN A 204 12.41 14.06 17.39
CA ASN A 204 12.89 15.16 16.60
C ASN A 204 11.74 16.08 16.18
N PHE A 205 11.56 17.19 16.89
CA PHE A 205 10.53 18.17 16.54
C PHE A 205 10.69 18.79 15.16
N ARG A 206 11.89 18.75 14.56
CA ARG A 206 12.09 19.22 13.19
C ARG A 206 11.45 18.27 12.17
N THR A 207 11.40 16.98 12.45
CA THR A 207 10.76 16.00 11.56
C THR A 207 9.23 16.11 11.58
N LEU A 208 8.62 16.63 12.66
CA LEU A 208 7.18 16.90 12.71
C LEU A 208 6.66 17.69 11.51
N PHE A 209 7.42 18.70 11.08
CA PHE A 209 7.03 19.53 9.95
C PHE A 209 7.55 18.98 8.61
N SER A 210 8.67 18.26 8.60
CA SER A 210 9.25 17.73 7.37
C SER A 210 8.39 16.64 6.72
N HIS A 211 7.68 15.86 7.52
CA HIS A 211 6.80 14.79 7.03
C HIS A 211 5.31 15.10 7.23
N THR A 212 4.94 16.39 7.17
CA THR A 212 3.55 16.80 7.23
C THR A 212 2.97 16.88 5.83
N GLY A 213 1.89 16.16 5.60
CA GLY A 213 1.14 16.16 4.36
C GLY A 213 -0.29 16.67 4.55
N PHE A 214 -0.87 17.14 3.45
CA PHE A 214 -2.26 17.60 3.34
C PHE A 214 -2.95 16.88 2.22
N GLY A 215 -4.19 16.47 2.42
CA GLY A 215 -4.97 15.79 1.40
C GLY A 215 -6.39 16.33 1.28
N ILE A 216 -6.92 16.24 0.07
CA ILE A 216 -8.34 16.50 -0.23
C ILE A 216 -8.82 15.35 -1.11
N TYR A 217 -9.98 14.82 -0.77
CA TYR A 217 -10.60 13.73 -1.50
C TYR A 217 -12.09 13.98 -1.66
N TYR A 218 -12.58 13.69 -2.84
CA TYR A 218 -13.99 13.73 -3.20
C TYR A 218 -14.44 12.39 -3.73
N SER A 219 -15.56 11.87 -3.23
CA SER A 219 -16.13 10.63 -3.72
C SER A 219 -17.65 10.71 -3.76
N ARG A 220 -18.24 10.44 -4.91
CA ARG A 220 -19.70 10.50 -5.11
C ARG A 220 -20.22 9.25 -5.78
N SER A 221 -21.28 8.69 -5.23
CA SER A 221 -22.05 7.61 -5.84
C SER A 221 -23.25 8.18 -6.61
N GLN A 222 -23.43 7.74 -7.85
CA GLN A 222 -24.63 8.00 -8.63
C GLN A 222 -25.44 6.72 -8.79
N TYR A 223 -26.73 6.81 -8.44
CA TYR A 223 -27.70 5.78 -8.68
C TYR A 223 -28.60 6.16 -9.85
N SER A 224 -28.72 5.28 -10.83
CA SER A 224 -29.73 5.43 -11.89
C SER A 224 -30.73 4.26 -11.79
N SER A 225 -32.00 4.53 -11.95
CA SER A 225 -33.07 3.54 -11.80
C SER A 225 -33.30 2.63 -13.02
N ARG A 226 -32.47 2.73 -14.06
CA ARG A 226 -32.69 2.02 -15.33
C ARG A 226 -31.43 1.35 -15.87
N GLY A 227 -31.34 0.01 -15.78
CA GLY A 227 -30.34 -0.86 -16.44
C GLY A 227 -29.32 -1.51 -15.51
N ILE A 228 -28.47 -2.36 -16.06
CA ILE A 228 -27.46 -3.18 -15.34
C ILE A 228 -26.26 -2.35 -14.86
N MET A 229 -25.97 -1.21 -15.49
CA MET A 229 -24.83 -0.32 -15.20
C MET A 229 -25.22 0.94 -14.42
N ASN A 230 -26.17 0.85 -13.51
CA ASN A 230 -26.82 2.02 -12.96
C ASN A 230 -26.19 2.61 -11.72
N ASN A 231 -25.14 1.98 -11.21
CA ASN A 231 -24.45 2.44 -10.02
C ASN A 231 -22.97 2.63 -10.33
N PHE A 232 -22.53 3.85 -10.40
CA PHE A 232 -21.11 4.13 -10.48
C PHE A 232 -20.70 5.11 -9.39
N ILE A 233 -19.47 4.90 -8.90
CA ILE A 233 -18.80 5.78 -7.97
C ILE A 233 -17.65 6.40 -8.74
N TYR A 234 -17.50 7.70 -8.66
CA TYR A 234 -16.31 8.38 -9.10
C TYR A 234 -15.65 9.09 -7.94
N SER A 235 -14.33 9.03 -7.91
CA SER A 235 -13.53 9.59 -6.85
C SER A 235 -12.35 10.34 -7.46
N ILE A 236 -11.95 11.41 -6.82
CA ILE A 236 -10.76 12.18 -7.17
C ILE A 236 -10.08 12.64 -5.89
N GLY A 237 -8.77 12.61 -5.86
CA GLY A 237 -8.01 13.07 -4.70
C GLY A 237 -6.71 13.73 -5.10
N VAL A 238 -6.22 14.58 -4.21
CA VAL A 238 -4.92 15.24 -4.31
C VAL A 238 -4.32 15.32 -2.93
N ASP A 239 -3.07 14.86 -2.81
CA ASP A 239 -2.27 14.95 -1.61
C ASP A 239 -0.99 15.72 -1.88
N LEU A 240 -0.55 16.48 -0.92
CA LEU A 240 0.74 17.15 -0.88
C LEU A 240 1.52 16.59 0.31
N ASP A 241 2.45 15.70 0.04
CA ASP A 241 3.34 15.12 1.05
C ASP A 241 4.53 16.03 1.31
N SER A 242 5.08 15.94 2.53
CA SER A 242 6.27 16.71 2.95
C SER A 242 6.14 18.21 2.63
N ALA A 243 4.97 18.79 2.89
CA ALA A 243 4.54 20.10 2.41
C ALA A 243 5.47 21.27 2.79
N PHE A 244 6.25 21.11 3.85
CA PHE A 244 7.14 22.16 4.39
C PHE A 244 8.63 21.92 4.10
N THR A 245 8.96 20.98 3.20
CA THR A 245 10.34 20.66 2.80
C THR A 245 10.56 20.95 1.31
N ASP A 246 11.82 20.86 0.87
CA ASP A 246 12.15 20.95 -0.55
C ASP A 246 11.78 19.66 -1.32
N ASP A 247 11.59 18.54 -0.60
CA ASP A 247 11.23 17.23 -1.14
C ASP A 247 9.72 17.01 -1.22
N ARG A 248 8.97 18.08 -1.44
CA ARG A 248 7.50 18.02 -1.58
C ARG A 248 7.08 17.15 -2.74
N VAL A 249 6.15 16.24 -2.49
CA VAL A 249 5.57 15.38 -3.52
C VAL A 249 4.08 15.69 -3.67
N LEU A 250 3.65 15.93 -4.90
CA LEU A 250 2.26 16.06 -5.26
C LEU A 250 1.77 14.72 -5.81
N ASN A 251 0.76 14.17 -5.17
CA ASN A 251 0.03 12.98 -5.60
C ASN A 251 -1.36 13.40 -6.05
N ALA A 252 -1.80 12.90 -7.19
CA ALA A 252 -3.15 13.14 -7.70
C ALA A 252 -3.71 11.87 -8.31
N GLY A 253 -4.98 11.59 -8.09
CA GLY A 253 -5.59 10.37 -8.61
C GLY A 253 -7.08 10.44 -8.79
N ALA A 254 -7.56 9.55 -9.64
CA ALA A 254 -8.98 9.38 -9.92
C ALA A 254 -9.35 7.90 -10.02
N GLU A 255 -10.56 7.57 -9.59
CA GLU A 255 -11.14 6.24 -9.70
C GLU A 255 -12.54 6.33 -10.27
N LEU A 256 -12.87 5.40 -11.14
CA LEU A 256 -14.21 5.14 -11.62
C LEU A 256 -14.56 3.69 -11.32
N GLN A 257 -15.54 3.47 -10.43
CA GLN A 257 -16.01 2.15 -10.05
C GLN A 257 -17.44 1.93 -10.54
N PHE A 258 -17.64 0.86 -11.29
CA PHE A 258 -18.95 0.39 -11.73
C PHE A 258 -19.41 -0.73 -10.81
N ARG A 259 -20.47 -0.49 -10.05
CA ARG A 259 -21.11 -1.52 -9.23
C ARG A 259 -22.13 -2.30 -10.06
N MET A 260 -21.95 -3.60 -10.04
CA MET A 260 -22.84 -4.56 -10.70
C MET A 260 -23.78 -5.22 -9.66
N VAL A 261 -24.68 -6.05 -10.15
CA VAL A 261 -25.58 -6.84 -9.28
C VAL A 261 -24.76 -7.84 -8.47
N ARG A 262 -25.16 -8.12 -7.22
CA ARG A 262 -24.58 -9.15 -6.32
C ARG A 262 -23.20 -8.82 -5.77
N ASP A 263 -23.01 -7.61 -5.26
CA ASP A 263 -21.77 -7.20 -4.59
C ASP A 263 -20.52 -7.39 -5.46
N SER A 264 -20.66 -7.13 -6.75
CA SER A 264 -19.57 -7.17 -7.70
C SER A 264 -19.31 -5.76 -8.25
N SER A 265 -18.05 -5.44 -8.49
CA SER A 265 -17.69 -4.18 -9.13
C SER A 265 -16.46 -4.32 -10.02
N ILE A 266 -16.36 -3.41 -10.98
CA ILE A 266 -15.16 -3.20 -11.79
C ILE A 266 -14.73 -1.77 -11.56
N SER A 267 -13.44 -1.55 -11.32
CA SER A 267 -12.85 -0.22 -11.14
C SER A 267 -11.74 0.02 -12.15
N ALA A 268 -11.66 1.27 -12.62
CA ALA A 268 -10.54 1.79 -13.38
C ALA A 268 -9.95 2.97 -12.62
N ARG A 269 -8.63 3.04 -12.55
CA ARG A 269 -7.88 4.00 -11.73
C ARG A 269 -6.76 4.61 -12.55
N ALA A 270 -6.46 5.86 -12.28
CA ALA A 270 -5.32 6.55 -12.84
C ALA A 270 -4.79 7.56 -11.84
N GLY A 271 -3.49 7.79 -11.86
CA GLY A 271 -2.86 8.73 -10.96
C GLY A 271 -1.54 9.29 -11.50
N TYR A 272 -1.03 10.23 -10.76
CA TYR A 272 0.24 10.88 -11.01
C TYR A 272 0.89 11.26 -9.68
N SER A 273 2.16 10.94 -9.53
CA SER A 273 2.98 11.32 -8.37
C SER A 273 4.25 12.00 -8.86
N ALA A 274 4.57 13.17 -8.35
CA ALA A 274 5.79 13.87 -8.75
C ALA A 274 6.33 14.79 -7.65
N PRO A 275 7.68 14.89 -7.53
CA PRO A 275 8.30 15.95 -6.76
C PRO A 275 7.95 17.31 -7.35
N LEU A 276 7.51 18.27 -6.52
CA LEU A 276 7.14 19.61 -7.00
C LEU A 276 8.34 20.37 -7.60
N SER A 277 9.55 20.10 -7.13
CA SER A 277 10.80 20.67 -7.67
C SER A 277 11.09 20.22 -9.11
N TYR A 278 10.61 19.03 -9.50
CA TYR A 278 10.81 18.42 -10.83
C TYR A 278 9.51 17.78 -11.33
N PHE A 279 8.45 18.59 -11.41
CA PHE A 279 7.11 18.11 -11.75
C PHE A 279 7.03 17.29 -13.06
N GLY A 280 7.93 17.54 -14.00
CA GLY A 280 8.04 16.77 -15.24
C GLY A 280 8.66 15.38 -15.10
N ASN A 281 9.20 14.99 -13.94
CA ASN A 281 9.85 13.69 -13.67
C ASN A 281 8.98 12.83 -12.75
N GLY A 282 7.68 12.88 -12.94
CA GLY A 282 6.74 12.11 -12.15
C GLY A 282 6.48 10.70 -12.70
N THR A 283 5.79 9.93 -11.90
CA THR A 283 5.29 8.59 -12.22
C THR A 283 3.81 8.66 -12.57
N ILE A 284 3.45 8.19 -13.74
CA ILE A 284 2.05 7.94 -14.10
C ILE A 284 1.69 6.55 -13.58
N THR A 285 0.53 6.43 -12.95
CA THR A 285 0.01 5.15 -12.47
C THR A 285 -1.32 4.84 -13.12
N ALA A 286 -1.60 3.57 -13.36
CA ALA A 286 -2.87 3.12 -13.87
C ALA A 286 -3.25 1.79 -13.22
N GLY A 287 -4.53 1.54 -13.03
CA GLY A 287 -4.98 0.31 -12.40
C GLY A 287 -6.37 -0.13 -12.83
N LEU A 288 -6.60 -1.43 -12.72
CA LEU A 288 -7.88 -2.07 -12.89
C LEU A 288 -8.17 -2.95 -11.67
N GLY A 289 -9.39 -2.92 -11.18
CA GLY A 289 -9.84 -3.77 -10.08
C GLY A 289 -11.12 -4.50 -10.45
N VAL A 290 -11.24 -5.74 -10.01
CA VAL A 290 -12.47 -6.52 -10.12
C VAL A 290 -12.78 -7.09 -8.74
N MET A 291 -13.90 -6.67 -8.17
CA MET A 291 -14.42 -7.24 -6.93
C MET A 291 -15.57 -8.18 -7.25
N PHE A 292 -15.54 -9.36 -6.68
CA PHE A 292 -16.61 -10.32 -6.73
C PHE A 292 -16.94 -10.80 -5.31
N ARG A 293 -18.05 -10.34 -4.78
CA ARG A 293 -18.46 -10.55 -3.38
C ARG A 293 -17.43 -9.99 -2.40
N ARG A 294 -16.59 -10.87 -1.84
CA ARG A 294 -15.57 -10.57 -0.83
C ARG A 294 -14.14 -10.75 -1.32
N ILE A 295 -13.96 -10.91 -2.62
CA ILE A 295 -12.64 -11.10 -3.23
C ILE A 295 -12.41 -9.97 -4.22
N GLU A 296 -11.33 -9.24 -4.07
CA GLU A 296 -10.86 -8.24 -5.02
C GLU A 296 -9.56 -8.71 -5.66
N LEU A 297 -9.49 -8.62 -6.98
CA LEU A 297 -8.27 -8.72 -7.76
C LEU A 297 -7.98 -7.33 -8.34
N ALA A 298 -6.82 -6.79 -8.03
CA ALA A 298 -6.34 -5.52 -8.57
C ALA A 298 -5.05 -5.72 -9.37
N LEU A 299 -4.96 -5.00 -10.48
CA LEU A 299 -3.78 -4.92 -11.35
C LEU A 299 -3.40 -3.45 -11.45
N ASN A 300 -2.15 -3.12 -11.15
CA ASN A 300 -1.62 -1.77 -11.25
C ASN A 300 -0.36 -1.78 -12.09
N ALA A 301 -0.10 -0.65 -12.73
CA ALA A 301 1.13 -0.40 -13.46
C ALA A 301 1.61 1.01 -13.17
N ASP A 302 2.89 1.13 -12.84
CA ASP A 302 3.58 2.39 -12.61
C ASP A 302 4.52 2.64 -13.80
N PHE A 303 4.47 3.85 -14.34
CA PHE A 303 5.26 4.30 -15.47
C PHE A 303 6.12 5.51 -15.05
N PRO A 304 7.21 5.29 -14.31
CA PRO A 304 8.14 6.36 -13.98
C PRO A 304 8.83 6.85 -15.28
N LYS A 305 9.14 8.14 -15.35
CA LYS A 305 9.66 8.74 -16.58
C LYS A 305 11.03 8.21 -16.98
N ASP A 306 11.91 8.02 -16.01
CA ASP A 306 13.33 7.72 -16.22
C ASP A 306 13.73 6.32 -15.72
N GLU A 307 12.74 5.48 -15.34
CA GLU A 307 12.93 4.12 -14.85
C GLU A 307 12.08 3.13 -15.64
N ASN A 308 12.29 1.85 -15.42
CA ASN A 308 11.50 0.81 -16.05
C ASN A 308 10.08 0.74 -15.46
N PRO A 309 9.08 0.35 -16.26
CA PRO A 309 7.73 0.14 -15.77
C PRO A 309 7.68 -0.94 -14.70
N ARG A 310 6.80 -0.76 -13.71
CA ARG A 310 6.54 -1.72 -12.66
C ARG A 310 5.10 -2.21 -12.77
N ALA A 311 4.89 -3.50 -12.53
CA ALA A 311 3.56 -4.10 -12.53
C ALA A 311 3.27 -4.72 -11.16
N LYS A 312 2.09 -4.46 -10.63
CA LYS A 312 1.61 -4.94 -9.33
C LYS A 312 0.32 -5.70 -9.49
N VAL A 313 0.23 -6.85 -8.85
CA VAL A 313 -0.99 -7.66 -8.76
C VAL A 313 -1.35 -7.84 -7.31
N MET A 314 -2.61 -7.66 -6.95
CA MET A 314 -3.09 -7.91 -5.59
C MET A 314 -4.35 -8.75 -5.59
N LEU A 315 -4.42 -9.63 -4.62
CA LEU A 315 -5.62 -10.36 -4.24
C LEU A 315 -5.99 -10.01 -2.80
N THR A 316 -7.17 -9.47 -2.59
CA THR A 316 -7.71 -9.16 -1.25
C THR A 316 -8.94 -9.99 -0.97
N VAL A 317 -9.07 -10.50 0.25
CA VAL A 317 -10.26 -11.18 0.76
C VAL A 317 -10.79 -10.38 1.95
N LEU A 318 -12.05 -9.98 1.87
CA LEU A 318 -12.78 -9.22 2.88
C LEU A 318 -13.63 -10.18 3.74
N PHE A 319 -13.65 -9.99 5.06
CA PHE A 319 -14.40 -10.81 6.01
C PHE A 319 -15.40 -9.99 6.82
#